data_a645231ae14c874cfbe0d165fc19b9dc
#
_entry.id   a645231ae14c874cfbe0d165fc19b9dc
#
_cell.length_a   1.000
_cell.length_b   1.000
_cell.length_c   1.000
_cell.angle_alpha   90.00
_cell.angle_beta   90.00
_cell.angle_gamma   90.00
#
_symmetry.space_group_name_H-M   'P 1'
#
loop_
_entity.id
_entity.type
_entity.pdbx_description
1 polymer ?
#
loop_
_entity_poly.entity_id
_entity_poly.type
_entity_poly.pdbx_seq_one_letter_code
_entity_poly.pdbx_strand_id
1 'polypeptide(L)'
;MIAVLLGGTLGFGAGAAYATNTQSLIGQFSTGGRTYQTLAALDTTWDGGRGKAASFIYAQGGDVPVGWIYARGRAFIGGNFCDEGWDVYNDIVAHQLDNGVWLSCGYGAYQSYGVVGAWNGNGYNYYYTHWTPAAYGGL
;
A
#
# COMPACT_ATOMS: atom_id res chain seq x y z
N MET A 1 -11.19 -4.99 7.49
CA MET A 1 -10.65 -5.17 7.58
C MET A 1 -10.05 -5.93 7.15
N ILE A 2 -9.56 -6.16 6.87
CA ILE A 2 -9.07 -6.76 6.35
C ILE A 2 -8.48 -7.50 6.74
N ALA A 3 -8.22 -7.44 6.45
CA ALA A 3 -7.52 -8.10 6.64
C ALA A 3 -7.47 -8.70 7.67
N VAL A 4 -7.48 -8.55 8.00
CA VAL A 4 -7.46 -8.84 8.92
C VAL A 4 -7.65 -9.83 9.02
N LEU A 5 -7.96 -9.90 8.66
CA LEU A 5 -8.23 -10.67 8.67
C LEU A 5 -7.58 -11.57 8.51
N LEU A 6 -7.28 -11.62 8.17
CA LEU A 6 -6.66 -12.40 7.87
C LEU A 6 -5.88 -12.75 8.81
N GLY A 7 -6.02 -12.87 9.47
CA GLY A 7 -5.17 -13.33 10.17
C GLY A 7 -4.63 -12.60 11.10
N GLY A 8 -4.95 -11.73 11.34
CA GLY A 8 -4.44 -10.98 12.25
C GLY A 8 -3.09 -11.04 12.41
N THR A 9 -2.44 -11.54 11.67
CA THR A 9 -1.16 -11.56 11.87
C THR A 9 -0.56 -10.49 11.44
N LEU A 10 -1.23 -9.61 11.10
CA LEU A 10 -0.75 -8.73 10.38
C LEU A 10 -0.35 -7.63 11.10
N GLY A 11 0.65 -6.99 10.75
CA GLY A 11 1.07 -5.77 11.30
C GLY A 11 0.25 -4.62 10.86
N PHE A 12 -0.57 -4.80 9.88
CA PHE A 12 -1.43 -3.75 9.44
C PHE A 12 -2.58 -3.70 10.42
N GLY A 13 -2.68 -2.73 11.17
CA GLY A 13 -3.67 -2.59 12.18
C GLY A 13 -5.05 -2.63 11.67
N ALA A 14 -5.91 -3.01 12.53
CA ALA A 14 -7.26 -2.99 12.24
C ALA A 14 -7.62 -1.60 12.10
N GLY A 15 -8.52 -1.14 12.16
CA GLY A 15 -8.90 0.22 12.17
C GLY A 15 -8.21 1.05 11.16
N ALA A 16 -7.52 0.47 10.33
CA ALA A 16 -6.91 1.24 9.33
C ALA A 16 -7.92 2.05 8.63
N ALA A 17 -7.47 3.15 8.12
CA ALA A 17 -8.32 4.07 7.47
C ALA A 17 -8.97 3.54 6.21
N TYR A 18 -8.61 2.37 5.77
CA TYR A 18 -9.14 1.84 4.53
C TYR A 18 -10.14 0.75 4.73
N ALA A 19 -10.77 0.73 5.87
CA ALA A 19 -11.68 -0.32 6.20
C ALA A 19 -12.88 -0.40 5.31
N THR A 20 -13.18 0.61 4.62
CA THR A 20 -14.45 0.65 3.95
C THR A 20 -14.48 0.09 2.58
N ASN A 21 -13.35 -0.18 2.00
CA ASN A 21 -13.37 -0.57 0.63
C ASN A 21 -12.71 -1.90 0.40
N THR A 22 -11.68 -1.94 -0.39
CA THR A 22 -11.06 -3.19 -0.75
C THR A 22 -9.59 -3.19 -0.38
N GLN A 23 -9.11 -4.36 -0.05
CA GLN A 23 -7.71 -4.57 0.21
C GLN A 23 -7.24 -5.75 -0.62
N SER A 24 -5.96 -5.75 -0.97
CA SER A 24 -5.35 -6.87 -1.66
C SER A 24 -5.10 -8.01 -0.69
N LEU A 25 -4.70 -9.15 -1.23
CA LEU A 25 -4.06 -10.16 -0.43
C LEU A 25 -2.76 -9.57 0.12
N ILE A 26 -2.34 -10.07 1.27
CA ILE A 26 -1.09 -9.66 1.85
C ILE A 26 0.03 -10.38 1.13
N GLY A 27 1.02 -9.61 0.69
CA GLY A 27 2.24 -10.16 0.14
C GLY A 27 3.33 -10.21 1.21
N GLN A 28 4.36 -10.97 0.96
CA GLN A 28 5.47 -11.08 1.88
C GLN A 28 6.75 -11.30 1.11
N PHE A 29 7.81 -10.67 1.55
CA PHE A 29 9.13 -10.90 0.98
C PHE A 29 10.19 -10.72 2.06
N SER A 30 11.39 -11.21 1.80
CA SER A 30 12.52 -11.05 2.69
C SER A 30 13.69 -10.44 1.93
N THR A 31 14.35 -9.51 2.55
CA THR A 31 15.54 -8.89 1.98
C THR A 31 16.35 -8.27 3.12
N GLY A 32 17.67 -8.24 2.98
CA GLY A 32 18.53 -7.68 4.00
C GLY A 32 18.41 -8.35 5.36
N GLY A 33 18.03 -9.60 5.40
CA GLY A 33 17.86 -10.33 6.65
C GLY A 33 16.56 -10.03 7.38
N ARG A 34 15.63 -9.33 6.75
CA ARG A 34 14.35 -8.99 7.35
C ARG A 34 13.21 -9.46 6.49
N THR A 35 12.06 -9.67 7.12
CA THR A 35 10.83 -10.03 6.43
C THR A 35 9.86 -8.87 6.47
N TYR A 36 9.21 -8.62 5.35
CA TYR A 36 8.26 -7.52 5.19
C TYR A 36 6.95 -8.05 4.66
N GLN A 37 5.88 -7.39 5.04
CA GLN A 37 4.56 -7.63 4.47
C GLN A 37 4.15 -6.43 3.64
N THR A 38 3.32 -6.67 2.63
CA THR A 38 2.85 -5.64 1.72
C THR A 38 1.36 -5.73 1.55
N LEU A 39 0.74 -4.60 1.27
CA LEU A 39 -0.69 -4.53 1.07
C LEU A 39 -1.02 -3.37 0.16
N ALA A 40 -1.97 -3.56 -0.74
CA ALA A 40 -2.60 -2.46 -1.44
C ALA A 40 -4.00 -2.25 -0.88
N ALA A 41 -4.44 -1.02 -0.87
CA ALA A 41 -5.77 -0.69 -0.37
C ALA A 41 -6.41 0.39 -1.23
N LEU A 42 -7.74 0.39 -1.23
CA LEU A 42 -8.53 1.32 -2.00
C LEU A 42 -9.67 1.82 -1.13
N ASP A 43 -9.79 3.11 -0.99
CA ASP A 43 -10.86 3.74 -0.24
C ASP A 43 -11.55 4.77 -1.13
N THR A 44 -12.72 4.42 -1.64
CA THR A 44 -13.43 5.29 -2.56
C THR A 44 -14.19 6.41 -1.86
N THR A 45 -14.27 6.39 -0.54
CA THR A 45 -14.99 7.41 0.20
C THR A 45 -14.07 8.47 0.79
N TRP A 46 -12.77 8.25 0.69
CA TRP A 46 -11.82 9.13 1.33
C TRP A 46 -11.94 10.57 0.81
N ASP A 47 -11.85 11.51 1.73
CA ASP A 47 -11.87 12.95 1.43
C ASP A 47 -13.06 13.35 0.54
N GLY A 48 -14.25 13.09 1.04
CA GLY A 48 -15.48 13.55 0.38
C GLY A 48 -15.78 12.81 -0.92
N GLY A 49 -15.26 11.63 -1.09
CA GLY A 49 -15.54 10.85 -2.29
C GLY A 49 -14.45 10.92 -3.36
N ARG A 50 -13.40 11.69 -3.12
CA ARG A 50 -12.30 11.73 -4.09
C ARG A 50 -11.62 10.39 -4.21
N GLY A 51 -11.49 9.72 -3.09
CA GLY A 51 -10.93 8.38 -3.09
C GLY A 51 -9.42 8.35 -3.12
N LYS A 52 -8.85 7.22 -2.70
CA LYS A 52 -7.42 7.06 -2.57
C LYS A 52 -7.02 5.62 -2.82
N ALA A 53 -5.95 5.42 -3.54
CA ALA A 53 -5.31 4.13 -3.72
C ALA A 53 -3.96 4.20 -3.00
N ALA A 54 -3.65 3.21 -2.18
CA ALA A 54 -2.43 3.26 -1.38
C ALA A 54 -1.71 1.91 -1.36
N SER A 55 -0.41 2.00 -1.15
CA SER A 55 0.45 0.84 -0.93
C SER A 55 1.07 0.94 0.44
N PHE A 56 1.17 -0.19 1.13
CA PHE A 56 1.71 -0.28 2.47
C PHE A 56 2.85 -1.28 2.52
N ILE A 57 3.84 -1.00 3.33
CA ILE A 57 4.88 -1.95 3.69
C ILE A 57 5.01 -2.00 5.21
N TYR A 58 5.15 -3.18 5.75
CA TYR A 58 5.31 -3.39 7.18
C TYR A 58 6.54 -4.26 7.41
N ALA A 59 7.46 -3.77 8.26
CA ALA A 59 8.65 -4.53 8.64
C ALA A 59 8.33 -5.41 9.84
N GLN A 60 8.38 -6.71 9.65
CA GLN A 60 8.19 -7.62 10.77
C GLN A 60 9.43 -7.58 11.63
N GLY A 61 9.21 -7.71 12.93
CA GLY A 61 10.34 -7.76 13.85
C GLY A 61 10.75 -6.41 14.42
N GLY A 62 10.09 -5.34 14.04
CA GLY A 62 10.32 -4.03 14.64
C GLY A 62 10.77 -2.97 13.67
N ASP A 63 11.16 -1.83 14.22
CA ASP A 63 11.50 -0.66 13.43
C ASP A 63 12.74 -0.86 12.58
N VAL A 64 12.77 -0.15 11.48
CA VAL A 64 13.94 -0.08 10.61
C VAL A 64 14.47 1.35 10.61
N PRO A 65 15.74 1.53 10.29
CA PRO A 65 16.33 2.87 10.19
C PRO A 65 15.68 3.75 9.14
N VAL A 66 15.89 5.03 9.26
CA VAL A 66 15.44 6.02 8.28
C VAL A 66 15.89 5.62 6.88
N GLY A 67 14.98 5.70 5.93
CA GLY A 67 15.27 5.44 4.53
C GLY A 67 15.29 3.97 4.12
N TRP A 68 14.96 3.05 5.02
CA TRP A 68 15.06 1.64 4.70
C TRP A 68 13.83 1.05 4.03
N ILE A 69 12.69 1.70 4.12
CA ILE A 69 11.46 1.22 3.47
C ILE A 69 10.89 2.29 2.55
N TYR A 70 10.23 1.83 1.51
CA TYR A 70 9.74 2.66 0.42
C TYR A 70 8.33 2.24 0.04
N ALA A 71 7.51 3.21 -0.31
CA ALA A 71 6.18 2.94 -0.80
C ALA A 71 5.77 3.96 -1.87
N ARG A 72 5.03 3.47 -2.87
CA ARG A 72 4.43 4.32 -3.89
C ARG A 72 3.08 3.73 -4.25
N GLY A 73 2.01 4.47 -3.96
CA GLY A 73 0.67 4.07 -4.33
C GLY A 73 0.42 4.31 -5.81
N ARG A 74 -0.38 3.44 -6.43
CA ARG A 74 -0.74 3.57 -7.83
C ARG A 74 -2.21 3.22 -7.99
N ALA A 75 -2.89 3.98 -8.82
CA ALA A 75 -4.30 3.79 -9.10
C ALA A 75 -4.49 3.38 -10.55
N PHE A 76 -5.37 2.42 -10.77
CA PHE A 76 -5.74 1.95 -12.09
C PHE A 76 -7.25 2.06 -12.23
N ILE A 77 -7.73 2.40 -13.41
CA ILE A 77 -9.15 2.47 -13.70
C ILE A 77 -9.45 1.66 -14.95
N GLY A 78 -10.43 0.75 -14.85
CA GLY A 78 -10.74 -0.14 -15.96
C GLY A 78 -9.55 -0.97 -16.42
N GLY A 79 -8.62 -1.26 -15.52
CA GLY A 79 -7.43 -2.01 -15.85
C GLY A 79 -6.29 -1.18 -16.41
N ASN A 80 -6.49 0.13 -16.61
CA ASN A 80 -5.46 0.99 -17.16
C ASN A 80 -4.86 1.88 -16.10
N PHE A 81 -3.59 2.18 -16.24
CA PHE A 81 -2.89 3.08 -15.31
C PHE A 81 -3.58 4.45 -15.30
N CYS A 82 -3.81 4.96 -14.11
CA CYS A 82 -4.39 6.29 -13.94
C CYS A 82 -3.37 7.26 -13.38
N ASP A 83 -2.83 6.99 -12.23
CA ASP A 83 -1.96 7.94 -11.55
C ASP A 83 -1.14 7.21 -10.48
N GLU A 84 -0.11 7.87 -10.00
CA GLU A 84 0.72 7.32 -8.93
C GLU A 84 1.24 8.44 -8.05
N GLY A 85 1.55 8.07 -6.82
CA GLY A 85 2.10 9.00 -5.85
C GLY A 85 3.59 9.24 -6.07
N TRP A 86 4.16 10.02 -5.17
CA TRP A 86 5.60 10.27 -5.19
C TRP A 86 6.31 9.10 -4.54
N ASP A 87 7.61 9.02 -4.77
CA ASP A 87 8.45 8.07 -4.05
C ASP A 87 8.52 8.52 -2.60
N VAL A 88 8.17 7.65 -1.69
CA VAL A 88 8.20 7.97 -0.27
C VAL A 88 9.05 6.94 0.47
N TYR A 89 9.96 7.45 1.28
CA TYR A 89 10.79 6.64 2.16
C TYR A 89 10.49 7.06 3.59
N ASN A 90 10.70 6.16 4.54
CA ASN A 90 10.49 6.54 5.93
C ASN A 90 11.53 7.60 6.34
N ASP A 91 11.04 8.73 6.86
CA ASP A 91 11.90 9.83 7.30
C ASP A 91 12.16 9.79 8.79
N ILE A 92 11.62 8.83 9.46
CA ILE A 92 11.92 8.51 10.86
C ILE A 92 12.09 7.01 10.97
N VAL A 93 12.66 6.57 12.08
CA VAL A 93 12.71 5.16 12.41
C VAL A 93 11.27 4.67 12.51
N ALA A 94 10.94 3.62 11.80
CA ALA A 94 9.55 3.15 11.71
C ALA A 94 9.50 1.69 11.27
N HIS A 95 8.36 1.05 11.50
CA HIS A 95 8.14 -0.31 11.03
C HIS A 95 7.01 -0.38 10.00
N GLN A 96 6.43 0.74 9.66
CA GLN A 96 5.34 0.78 8.69
C GLN A 96 5.42 2.07 7.88
N LEU A 97 5.08 1.99 6.62
CA LEU A 97 5.05 3.13 5.73
C LEU A 97 3.95 2.92 4.71
N ASP A 98 3.28 3.98 4.33
CA ASP A 98 2.32 3.92 3.25
C ASP A 98 2.42 5.16 2.38
N ASN A 99 1.94 5.04 1.18
CA ASN A 99 1.85 6.14 0.24
C ASN A 99 0.63 5.93 -0.63
N GLY A 100 -0.09 7.00 -0.88
CA GLY A 100 -1.31 6.93 -1.67
C GLY A 100 -1.40 7.99 -2.72
N VAL A 101 -2.38 7.82 -3.60
CA VAL A 101 -2.67 8.73 -4.68
C VAL A 101 -4.18 8.83 -4.83
N TRP A 102 -4.63 10.01 -5.28
CA TRP A 102 -6.05 10.24 -5.51
C TRP A 102 -6.58 9.42 -6.68
N LEU A 103 -7.87 9.10 -6.64
CA LEU A 103 -8.56 8.49 -7.77
C LEU A 103 -8.96 9.61 -8.73
N SER A 104 -8.04 10.00 -9.59
CA SER A 104 -8.15 11.25 -10.31
C SER A 104 -8.56 11.14 -11.79
N CYS A 105 -8.99 9.99 -12.22
CA CYS A 105 -9.31 9.77 -13.63
C CYS A 105 -10.81 9.63 -13.90
N GLY A 106 -11.61 10.30 -13.10
CA GLY A 106 -13.06 10.28 -13.26
C GLY A 106 -13.70 9.14 -12.46
N TYR A 107 -15.00 9.01 -12.58
CA TYR A 107 -15.72 7.95 -11.90
C TYR A 107 -15.57 6.64 -12.66
N GLY A 108 -15.27 5.58 -11.98
CA GLY A 108 -15.14 4.27 -12.60
C GLY A 108 -14.69 3.19 -11.65
N ALA A 109 -14.35 2.05 -12.21
CA ALA A 109 -13.91 0.89 -11.44
C ALA A 109 -12.41 0.98 -11.23
N TYR A 110 -12.02 1.32 -10.01
CA TYR A 110 -10.61 1.47 -9.65
C TYR A 110 -10.04 0.23 -8.97
N GLN A 111 -8.74 0.09 -9.10
CA GLN A 111 -7.95 -0.90 -8.35
C GLN A 111 -6.67 -0.21 -7.91
N SER A 112 -6.10 -0.69 -6.82
CA SER A 112 -4.76 -0.28 -6.37
C SER A 112 -3.78 -1.42 -6.62
N TYR A 113 -2.59 -1.07 -7.08
CA TYR A 113 -1.52 -2.02 -7.38
C TYR A 113 -0.23 -1.21 -7.39
N GLY A 114 0.46 -1.18 -6.29
CA GLY A 114 1.58 -0.29 -6.12
C GLY A 114 2.92 -0.97 -5.93
N VAL A 115 3.88 -0.18 -5.52
CA VAL A 115 5.25 -0.62 -5.37
C VAL A 115 5.70 -0.36 -3.95
N VAL A 116 6.40 -1.30 -3.38
CA VAL A 116 7.06 -1.14 -2.10
C VAL A 116 8.51 -1.57 -2.26
N GLY A 117 9.36 -1.18 -1.34
CA GLY A 117 10.75 -1.56 -1.40
C GLY A 117 11.42 -1.57 -0.05
N ALA A 118 12.53 -2.25 0.03
CA ALA A 118 13.32 -2.32 1.25
C ALA A 118 14.79 -2.35 0.94
N TRP A 119 15.56 -1.74 1.83
CA TRP A 119 17.02 -1.68 1.73
C TRP A 119 17.60 -3.05 2.07
N ASN A 120 18.54 -3.52 1.25
CA ASN A 120 19.15 -4.83 1.44
C ASN A 120 20.61 -4.77 1.92
N GLY A 121 21.10 -3.58 2.16
CA GLY A 121 22.49 -3.38 2.55
C GLY A 121 23.32 -2.77 1.43
N ASN A 122 22.92 -2.90 0.18
CA ASN A 122 23.62 -2.36 -0.96
C ASN A 122 22.72 -1.53 -1.86
N GLY A 123 21.45 -1.70 -1.77
CA GLY A 123 20.48 -1.00 -2.59
C GLY A 123 19.09 -1.42 -2.17
N TYR A 124 18.09 -1.09 -2.98
CA TYR A 124 16.72 -1.44 -2.67
C TYR A 124 16.25 -2.57 -3.54
N ASN A 125 15.48 -3.48 -2.93
CA ASN A 125 14.70 -4.46 -3.66
C ASN A 125 13.28 -3.97 -3.70
N TYR A 126 12.68 -3.93 -4.89
CA TYR A 126 11.32 -3.43 -5.08
C TYR A 126 10.40 -4.58 -5.46
N TYR A 127 9.17 -4.50 -4.94
CA TYR A 127 8.16 -5.53 -5.19
C TYR A 127 6.83 -4.86 -5.41
N TYR A 128 5.99 -5.48 -6.24
CA TYR A 128 4.63 -5.02 -6.42
C TYR A 128 3.76 -5.60 -5.32
N THR A 129 2.78 -4.85 -4.89
CA THR A 129 1.72 -5.40 -4.05
C THR A 129 0.85 -6.33 -4.90
N HIS A 130 -0.01 -7.09 -4.26
CA HIS A 130 -1.09 -7.74 -5.01
C HIS A 130 -2.10 -6.68 -5.43
N TRP A 131 -2.90 -6.99 -6.45
CA TRP A 131 -3.98 -6.12 -6.88
C TRP A 131 -5.11 -6.15 -5.87
N THR A 132 -5.74 -5.02 -5.63
CA THR A 132 -7.02 -5.03 -4.93
C THR A 132 -8.11 -5.53 -5.86
N PRO A 133 -9.22 -6.04 -5.33
CA PRO A 133 -10.44 -6.11 -6.11
C PRO A 133 -10.82 -4.72 -6.60
N ALA A 134 -11.63 -4.65 -7.63
CA ALA A 134 -12.09 -3.37 -8.14
C ALA A 134 -13.21 -2.81 -7.27
N ALA A 135 -13.27 -1.50 -7.18
CA ALA A 135 -14.37 -0.80 -6.53
C ALA A 135 -14.65 0.50 -7.28
N TYR A 136 -15.92 0.87 -7.35
CA TYR A 136 -16.30 2.08 -8.04
C TYR A 136 -16.06 3.31 -7.19
N GLY A 137 -15.49 4.33 -7.77
CA GLY A 137 -15.20 5.57 -7.08
C GLY A 137 -14.60 6.60 -7.99
N GLY A 138 -14.07 7.65 -7.36
CA GLY A 138 -13.55 8.80 -8.07
C GLY A 138 -14.64 9.83 -8.32
N LEU A 139 -14.25 11.00 -8.70
CA LEU A 139 -15.19 12.10 -8.98
C LEU A 139 -15.18 12.45 -10.45
#